data_5a8b6d60cf4933ec3a3b688075f2016b
#
_entry.id   5a8b6d60cf4933ec3a3b688075f2016b
#
_cell.length_a   1.000
_cell.length_b   1.000
_cell.length_c   1.000
_cell.angle_alpha   90.00
_cell.angle_beta   90.00
_cell.angle_gamma   90.00
#
_symmetry.space_group_name_H-M   'P 1'
#
loop_
_entity.id
_entity.type
_entity.pdbx_description
1 polymer ?
#
loop_
_entity_poly.entity_id
_entity_poly.type
_entity_poly.pdbx_seq_one_letter_code
_entity_poly.pdbx_strand_id
1 'polypeptide(L)'
;LGGADGLAFLGEVGKVRSDLKFIVNDLLMQFKSLENVFIPVNKHGSNTKQNLQKIEQLYGEGHCILIFPAGLCSRKQDGKIMDLPWQKSFISQSVKHQLPIVPVYIDAFNSNFFYNLANIRKRLGIKANIEMFFLANEMFKQKGKTITFTFGKPIESTKFDKSKNAYNWAQILKNFIYELKDNKQAIFSN
;
A
#
# COMPACT_ATOMS: atom_id res chain seq x y z
N LEU A 1 -7.44 4.70 0.73
CA LEU A 1 -8.86 4.50 0.37
C LEU A 1 -9.24 3.03 0.44
N GLY A 2 -8.73 2.19 -0.41
CA GLY A 2 -9.06 0.76 -0.42
C GLY A 2 -9.68 0.28 -1.74
N GLY A 3 -9.30 0.88 -2.83
CA GLY A 3 -9.72 0.49 -4.17
C GLY A 3 -9.52 1.61 -5.17
N ALA A 4 -10.20 2.75 -5.01
CA ALA A 4 -10.11 3.87 -5.93
C ALA A 4 -8.69 4.44 -6.05
N ASP A 5 -7.99 4.58 -4.92
CA ASP A 5 -6.58 5.00 -4.88
C ASP A 5 -5.65 4.02 -5.59
N GLY A 6 -5.86 2.73 -5.40
CA GLY A 6 -5.08 1.68 -6.07
C GLY A 6 -5.27 1.67 -7.57
N LEU A 7 -6.52 1.78 -8.04
CA LEU A 7 -6.83 1.85 -9.48
C LEU A 7 -6.30 3.14 -10.12
N ALA A 8 -6.47 4.28 -9.45
CA ALA A 8 -5.92 5.55 -9.92
C ALA A 8 -4.38 5.51 -9.96
N PHE A 9 -3.75 4.94 -8.94
CA PHE A 9 -2.29 4.77 -8.88
C PHE A 9 -1.78 3.87 -10.01
N LEU A 10 -2.45 2.74 -10.25
CA LEU A 10 -2.13 1.86 -11.38
C LEU A 10 -2.24 2.61 -12.70
N GLY A 11 -3.28 3.42 -12.90
CA GLY A 11 -3.46 4.24 -14.10
C GLY A 11 -2.37 5.29 -14.29
N GLU A 12 -1.91 5.95 -13.22
CA GLU A 12 -0.84 6.95 -13.31
C GLU A 12 0.53 6.32 -13.61
N VAL A 13 0.90 5.27 -12.88
CA VAL A 13 2.19 4.58 -13.09
C VAL A 13 2.19 3.85 -14.43
N GLY A 14 1.05 3.33 -14.88
CA GLY A 14 0.88 2.67 -16.18
C GLY A 14 1.17 3.55 -17.40
N LYS A 15 1.14 4.88 -17.24
CA LYS A 15 1.55 5.82 -18.31
C LYS A 15 3.04 5.78 -18.61
N VAL A 16 3.86 5.32 -17.66
CA VAL A 16 5.33 5.35 -17.74
C VAL A 16 5.97 3.97 -17.60
N ARG A 17 5.25 2.97 -17.12
CA ARG A 17 5.73 1.59 -16.92
C ARG A 17 4.70 0.59 -17.43
N SER A 18 5.07 -0.24 -18.39
CA SER A 18 4.21 -1.29 -18.96
C SER A 18 4.32 -2.64 -18.25
N ASP A 19 5.36 -2.82 -17.42
CA ASP A 19 5.69 -4.05 -16.69
C ASP A 19 5.14 -4.07 -15.26
N LEU A 20 4.04 -3.35 -15.03
CA LEU A 20 3.44 -3.22 -13.71
C LEU A 20 2.88 -4.52 -13.15
N LYS A 21 3.14 -4.77 -11.88
CA LYS A 21 2.48 -5.77 -11.06
C LYS A 21 1.98 -5.13 -9.77
N PHE A 22 0.79 -5.47 -9.36
CA PHE A 22 0.17 -4.89 -8.18
C PHE A 22 -0.19 -5.99 -7.19
N ILE A 23 0.47 -5.98 -6.02
CA ILE A 23 0.17 -6.92 -4.93
C ILE A 23 -1.14 -6.50 -4.27
N VAL A 24 -2.18 -7.33 -4.40
CA VAL A 24 -3.53 -7.06 -3.94
C VAL A 24 -4.06 -8.18 -3.04
N ASN A 25 -5.05 -7.86 -2.23
CA ASN A 25 -5.81 -8.88 -1.51
C ASN A 25 -6.84 -9.54 -2.45
N ASP A 26 -7.37 -10.69 -2.03
CA ASP A 26 -8.30 -11.49 -2.83
C ASP A 26 -9.56 -10.74 -3.26
N LEU A 27 -9.98 -9.71 -2.51
CA LEU A 27 -11.18 -8.92 -2.87
C LEU A 27 -11.02 -8.19 -4.20
N LEU A 28 -9.82 -7.72 -4.52
CA LEU A 28 -9.55 -7.02 -5.78
C LEU A 28 -9.40 -7.96 -6.97
N MET A 29 -9.24 -9.26 -6.75
CA MET A 29 -9.18 -10.28 -7.81
C MET A 29 -10.49 -10.44 -8.59
N GLN A 30 -11.59 -9.85 -8.11
CA GLN A 30 -12.87 -9.83 -8.83
C GLN A 30 -12.81 -8.97 -10.12
N PHE A 31 -11.83 -8.10 -10.27
CA PHE A 31 -11.61 -7.32 -11.49
C PHE A 31 -10.85 -8.14 -12.54
N LYS A 32 -11.57 -9.01 -13.26
CA LYS A 32 -11.00 -9.92 -14.27
C LYS A 32 -10.14 -9.23 -15.34
N SER A 33 -10.50 -8.00 -15.72
CA SER A 33 -9.73 -7.21 -16.70
C SER A 33 -8.31 -6.85 -16.24
N LEU A 34 -8.00 -7.00 -14.95
CA LEU A 34 -6.70 -6.67 -14.35
C LEU A 34 -5.95 -7.91 -13.83
N GLU A 35 -6.42 -9.12 -14.13
CA GLU A 35 -5.81 -10.36 -13.63
C GLU A 35 -4.33 -10.52 -14.02
N ASN A 36 -3.92 -10.00 -15.19
CA ASN A 36 -2.53 -10.01 -15.64
C ASN A 36 -1.61 -9.05 -14.87
N VAL A 37 -2.19 -8.07 -14.19
CA VAL A 37 -1.47 -7.06 -13.39
C VAL A 37 -1.52 -7.40 -11.91
N PHE A 38 -2.62 -7.99 -11.44
CA PHE A 38 -2.85 -8.28 -10.03
C PHE A 38 -2.16 -9.58 -9.60
N ILE A 39 -1.51 -9.50 -8.44
CA ILE A 39 -0.89 -10.64 -7.77
C ILE A 39 -1.60 -10.82 -6.43
N PRO A 40 -2.37 -11.91 -6.27
CA PRO A 40 -3.11 -12.15 -5.04
C PRO A 40 -2.18 -12.50 -3.89
N VAL A 41 -2.42 -11.87 -2.73
CA VAL A 41 -1.83 -12.24 -1.44
C VAL A 41 -2.95 -12.47 -0.45
N ASN A 42 -3.06 -13.69 0.04
CA ASN A 42 -4.05 -14.04 1.05
C ASN A 42 -3.70 -13.38 2.38
N LYS A 43 -4.66 -12.63 2.91
CA LYS A 43 -4.53 -12.01 4.22
C LYS A 43 -4.95 -12.95 5.37
N HIS A 44 -5.88 -13.85 5.07
CA HIS A 44 -6.42 -14.85 5.98
C HIS A 44 -6.20 -16.23 5.37
N GLY A 45 -5.18 -16.93 5.82
CA GLY A 45 -4.77 -18.23 5.32
C GLY A 45 -3.30 -18.26 4.89
N SER A 46 -2.77 -19.44 4.60
CA SER A 46 -1.44 -19.58 4.03
C SER A 46 -1.47 -19.14 2.56
N ASN A 47 -0.59 -18.22 2.20
CA ASN A 47 -0.27 -18.01 0.79
C ASN A 47 0.21 -19.34 0.23
N THR A 48 -0.31 -19.75 -0.91
CA THR A 48 0.18 -20.96 -1.54
C THR A 48 1.67 -20.79 -1.85
N LYS A 49 2.44 -21.87 -1.73
CA LYS A 49 3.87 -21.86 -2.07
C LYS A 49 4.09 -21.29 -3.48
N GLN A 50 3.16 -21.57 -4.39
CA GLN A 50 3.16 -21.06 -5.77
C GLN A 50 3.04 -19.54 -5.85
N ASN A 51 2.13 -18.91 -5.06
CA ASN A 51 2.00 -17.44 -5.05
C ASN A 51 3.26 -16.76 -4.52
N LEU A 52 3.87 -17.32 -3.48
CA LEU A 52 5.14 -16.79 -2.94
C LEU A 52 6.27 -16.91 -3.95
N GLN A 53 6.38 -18.05 -4.65
CA GLN A 53 7.37 -18.26 -5.72
C GLN A 53 7.15 -17.27 -6.88
N LYS A 54 5.90 -17.04 -7.30
CA LYS A 54 5.58 -16.07 -8.35
C LYS A 54 5.98 -14.65 -7.96
N ILE A 55 5.69 -14.23 -6.73
CA ILE A 55 6.11 -12.92 -6.22
C ILE A 55 7.62 -12.80 -6.24
N GLU A 56 8.32 -13.81 -5.75
CA GLU A 56 9.79 -13.86 -5.73
C GLU A 56 10.38 -13.73 -7.14
N GLN A 57 9.82 -14.47 -8.10
CA GLN A 57 10.24 -14.41 -9.50
C GLN A 57 10.08 -13.00 -10.08
N LEU A 58 8.94 -12.34 -9.85
CA LEU A 58 8.65 -10.99 -10.36
C LEU A 58 9.63 -9.93 -9.80
N TYR A 59 10.03 -10.06 -8.54
CA TYR A 59 11.10 -9.24 -7.99
C TYR A 59 12.45 -9.52 -8.67
N GLY A 60 12.78 -10.80 -8.89
CA GLY A 60 14.01 -11.21 -9.58
C GLY A 60 14.08 -10.75 -11.04
N GLU A 61 12.95 -10.63 -11.71
CA GLU A 61 12.82 -10.12 -13.09
C GLU A 61 12.84 -8.59 -13.17
N GLY A 62 12.84 -7.87 -12.04
CA GLY A 62 12.89 -6.41 -11.99
C GLY A 62 11.60 -5.70 -12.41
N HIS A 63 10.46 -6.38 -12.31
CA HIS A 63 9.15 -5.76 -12.56
C HIS A 63 8.88 -4.58 -11.62
N CYS A 64 8.13 -3.59 -12.09
CA CYS A 64 7.63 -2.51 -11.27
C CYS A 64 6.46 -3.01 -10.40
N ILE A 65 6.69 -3.16 -9.10
CA ILE A 65 5.72 -3.76 -8.17
C ILE A 65 5.09 -2.69 -7.30
N LEU A 66 3.77 -2.50 -7.44
CA LEU A 66 2.99 -1.60 -6.60
C LEU A 66 2.56 -2.32 -5.33
N ILE A 67 2.74 -1.66 -4.18
CA ILE A 67 2.44 -2.24 -2.87
C ILE A 67 1.78 -1.21 -1.96
N PHE A 68 0.73 -1.64 -1.26
CA PHE A 68 0.17 -0.95 -0.09
C PHE A 68 0.56 -1.73 1.17
N PRO A 69 1.68 -1.35 1.85
CA PRO A 69 2.29 -2.21 2.86
C PRO A 69 1.46 -2.40 4.14
N ALA A 70 0.49 -1.53 4.41
CA ALA A 70 -0.45 -1.70 5.52
C ALA A 70 -1.43 -2.86 5.29
N GLY A 71 -1.69 -3.22 4.01
CA GLY A 71 -2.63 -4.26 3.61
C GLY A 71 -4.10 -4.00 3.99
N LEU A 72 -4.41 -2.87 4.60
CA LEU A 72 -5.75 -2.36 4.95
C LEU A 72 -5.78 -0.86 4.72
N CYS A 73 -7.00 -0.33 4.58
CA CYS A 73 -7.21 1.12 4.54
C CYS A 73 -6.70 1.79 5.82
N SER A 74 -6.27 3.04 5.68
CA SER A 74 -5.89 3.91 6.80
C SER A 74 -7.00 3.99 7.85
N ARG A 75 -6.67 4.35 9.06
CA ARG A 75 -7.60 4.50 10.19
C ARG A 75 -7.42 5.86 10.83
N LYS A 76 -8.51 6.35 11.45
CA LYS A 76 -8.45 7.54 12.28
C LYS A 76 -7.93 7.15 13.66
N GLN A 77 -6.74 7.63 14.01
CA GLN A 77 -6.03 7.39 15.26
C GLN A 77 -5.61 8.73 15.83
N ASP A 78 -5.99 9.03 17.07
CA ASP A 78 -5.65 10.28 17.76
C ASP A 78 -5.91 11.56 16.92
N GLY A 79 -7.08 11.57 16.26
CA GLY A 79 -7.49 12.68 15.40
C GLY A 79 -6.86 12.70 13.99
N LYS A 80 -5.83 11.90 13.74
CA LYS A 80 -5.13 11.81 12.43
C LYS A 80 -5.55 10.56 11.66
N ILE A 81 -5.63 10.69 10.34
CA ILE A 81 -5.87 9.55 9.45
C ILE A 81 -4.51 9.05 8.98
N MET A 82 -4.18 7.83 9.39
CA MET A 82 -2.89 7.22 9.10
C MET A 82 -3.05 5.72 8.83
N ASP A 83 -2.10 5.16 8.11
CA ASP A 83 -2.01 3.72 7.90
C ASP A 83 -1.74 2.98 9.21
N LEU A 84 -2.24 1.76 9.27
CA LEU A 84 -1.80 0.78 10.25
C LEU A 84 -0.30 0.49 10.09
N PRO A 85 0.35 -0.17 11.06
CA PRO A 85 1.75 -0.55 10.93
C PRO A 85 2.02 -1.30 9.62
N TRP A 86 3.08 -0.91 8.93
CA TRP A 86 3.46 -1.50 7.66
C TRP A 86 4.15 -2.85 7.82
N GLN A 87 3.84 -3.77 6.91
CA GLN A 87 4.51 -5.06 6.80
C GLN A 87 5.93 -4.90 6.25
N LYS A 88 6.82 -5.77 6.67
CA LYS A 88 8.26 -5.69 6.35
C LYS A 88 8.65 -6.30 5.00
N SER A 89 7.78 -7.05 4.35
CA SER A 89 8.12 -7.91 3.21
C SER A 89 8.77 -7.13 2.06
N PHE A 90 8.26 -5.95 1.74
CA PHE A 90 8.78 -5.13 0.64
C PHE A 90 10.20 -4.60 0.92
N ILE A 91 10.55 -4.28 2.16
CA ILE A 91 11.94 -3.94 2.54
C ILE A 91 12.85 -5.16 2.32
N SER A 92 12.42 -6.34 2.78
CA SER A 92 13.20 -7.57 2.62
C SER A 92 13.43 -7.90 1.15
N GLN A 93 12.43 -7.71 0.29
CA GLN A 93 12.55 -7.95 -1.14
C GLN A 93 13.44 -6.90 -1.83
N SER A 94 13.30 -5.62 -1.47
CA SER A 94 14.18 -4.55 -1.96
C SER A 94 15.66 -4.87 -1.68
N VAL A 95 15.99 -5.25 -0.44
CA VAL A 95 17.36 -5.59 -0.07
C VAL A 95 17.85 -6.85 -0.78
N LYS A 96 17.02 -7.90 -0.85
CA LYS A 96 17.37 -9.17 -1.47
C LYS A 96 17.68 -9.05 -2.96
N HIS A 97 16.84 -8.29 -3.69
CA HIS A 97 16.94 -8.15 -5.13
C HIS A 97 17.63 -6.86 -5.58
N GLN A 98 18.16 -6.07 -4.62
CA GLN A 98 18.86 -4.80 -4.87
C GLN A 98 18.01 -3.80 -5.67
N LEU A 99 16.70 -3.76 -5.40
CA LEU A 99 15.75 -2.89 -6.08
C LEU A 99 15.49 -1.62 -5.27
N PRO A 100 15.46 -0.43 -5.91
CA PRO A 100 15.11 0.79 -5.23
C PRO A 100 13.61 0.82 -4.86
N ILE A 101 13.28 1.59 -3.83
CA ILE A 101 11.90 1.87 -3.45
C ILE A 101 11.57 3.32 -3.81
N VAL A 102 10.51 3.54 -4.59
CA VAL A 102 9.95 4.86 -4.83
C VAL A 102 8.83 5.12 -3.83
N PRO A 103 9.04 6.00 -2.84
CA PRO A 103 8.00 6.32 -1.87
C PRO A 103 6.94 7.22 -2.50
N VAL A 104 5.66 6.92 -2.26
CA VAL A 104 4.55 7.70 -2.81
C VAL A 104 3.54 8.03 -1.72
N TYR A 105 3.31 9.31 -1.47
CA TYR A 105 2.20 9.77 -0.64
C TYR A 105 0.96 9.94 -1.50
N ILE A 106 -0.17 9.42 -1.02
CA ILE A 106 -1.47 9.50 -1.69
C ILE A 106 -2.40 10.37 -0.83
N ASP A 107 -2.76 11.53 -1.36
CA ASP A 107 -3.73 12.42 -0.69
C ASP A 107 -5.14 12.07 -1.14
N ALA A 108 -5.74 11.14 -0.42
CA ALA A 108 -7.09 10.67 -0.64
C ALA A 108 -7.66 10.01 0.62
N PHE A 109 -8.94 10.28 0.93
CA PHE A 109 -9.56 9.84 2.17
C PHE A 109 -10.94 9.23 1.94
N ASN A 110 -11.27 8.24 2.75
CA ASN A 110 -12.64 7.76 2.90
C ASN A 110 -13.48 8.78 3.66
N SER A 111 -14.78 8.56 3.72
CA SER A 111 -15.68 9.42 4.47
C SER A 111 -15.49 9.30 5.99
N ASN A 112 -15.92 10.32 6.74
CA ASN A 112 -15.95 10.24 8.20
C ASN A 112 -16.78 9.07 8.71
N PHE A 113 -17.82 8.67 7.99
CA PHE A 113 -18.62 7.48 8.31
C PHE A 113 -17.74 6.23 8.36
N PHE A 114 -16.91 5.99 7.35
CA PHE A 114 -16.02 4.84 7.30
C PHE A 114 -15.08 4.78 8.51
N TYR A 115 -14.44 5.90 8.83
CA TYR A 115 -13.51 5.96 9.96
C TYR A 115 -14.21 5.84 11.32
N ASN A 116 -15.37 6.47 11.48
CA ASN A 116 -16.15 6.39 12.72
C ASN A 116 -16.68 4.97 12.95
N LEU A 117 -17.17 4.32 11.89
CA LEU A 117 -17.63 2.93 11.98
C LEU A 117 -16.49 2.00 12.41
N ALA A 118 -15.29 2.17 11.85
CA ALA A 118 -14.10 1.40 12.25
C ALA A 118 -13.76 1.62 13.73
N ASN A 119 -13.87 2.85 14.23
CA ASN A 119 -13.60 3.18 15.65
C ASN A 119 -14.66 2.63 16.58
N ILE A 120 -15.96 2.75 16.23
CA ILE A 120 -17.07 2.18 17.03
C ILE A 120 -16.90 0.67 17.11
N ARG A 121 -16.69 0.00 15.97
CA ARG A 121 -16.43 -1.43 15.90
C ARG A 121 -15.30 -1.87 16.87
N LYS A 122 -14.17 -1.13 16.83
CA LYS A 122 -13.02 -1.42 17.70
C LYS A 122 -13.39 -1.27 19.18
N ARG A 123 -14.15 -0.23 19.54
CA ARG A 123 -14.63 -0.02 20.94
C ARG A 123 -15.55 -1.14 21.40
N LEU A 124 -16.38 -1.67 20.51
CA LEU A 124 -17.27 -2.80 20.79
C LEU A 124 -16.57 -4.17 20.77
N GLY A 125 -15.26 -4.22 20.55
CA GLY A 125 -14.48 -5.47 20.50
C GLY A 125 -14.78 -6.36 19.30
N ILE A 126 -15.48 -5.85 18.27
CA ILE A 126 -15.81 -6.61 17.06
C ILE A 126 -14.53 -6.80 16.25
N LYS A 127 -14.07 -8.03 16.06
CA LYS A 127 -12.82 -8.36 15.34
C LYS A 127 -12.97 -8.23 13.82
N ALA A 128 -14.14 -8.53 13.25
CA ALA A 128 -14.40 -8.43 11.81
C ALA A 128 -14.35 -6.97 11.36
N ASN A 129 -13.68 -6.69 10.24
CA ASN A 129 -13.58 -5.32 9.67
C ASN A 129 -14.85 -4.96 8.90
N ILE A 130 -15.98 -4.78 9.60
CA ILE A 130 -17.31 -4.53 9.00
C ILE A 130 -17.35 -3.28 8.12
N GLU A 131 -16.53 -2.27 8.41
CA GLU A 131 -16.39 -1.08 7.57
C GLU A 131 -15.93 -1.40 6.15
N MET A 132 -15.26 -2.53 5.93
CA MET A 132 -14.79 -2.95 4.60
C MET A 132 -15.95 -3.25 3.63
N PHE A 133 -17.13 -3.62 4.13
CA PHE A 133 -18.31 -3.81 3.29
C PHE A 133 -18.78 -2.51 2.60
N PHE A 134 -18.37 -1.36 3.11
CA PHE A 134 -18.71 -0.06 2.55
C PHE A 134 -17.67 0.47 1.54
N LEU A 135 -16.61 -0.28 1.25
CA LEU A 135 -15.55 0.20 0.35
C LEU A 135 -16.05 0.49 -1.05
N ALA A 136 -16.99 -0.29 -1.58
CA ALA A 136 -17.60 0.02 -2.88
C ALA A 136 -18.30 1.40 -2.85
N ASN A 137 -19.07 1.68 -1.79
CA ASN A 137 -19.71 2.98 -1.62
C ASN A 137 -18.69 4.11 -1.45
N GLU A 138 -17.60 3.88 -0.71
CA GLU A 138 -16.52 4.87 -0.55
C GLU A 138 -15.81 5.15 -1.89
N MET A 139 -15.64 4.13 -2.74
CA MET A 139 -15.11 4.30 -4.10
C MET A 139 -16.02 5.20 -4.96
N PHE A 140 -17.33 4.97 -4.96
CA PHE A 140 -18.29 5.82 -5.70
C PHE A 140 -18.30 7.27 -5.16
N LYS A 141 -18.09 7.49 -3.86
CA LYS A 141 -17.98 8.84 -3.27
C LYS A 141 -16.74 9.60 -3.73
N GLN A 142 -15.78 8.96 -4.41
CA GLN A 142 -14.64 9.65 -5.01
C GLN A 142 -14.96 10.29 -6.36
N LYS A 143 -16.12 10.01 -6.96
CA LYS A 143 -16.54 10.64 -8.22
C LYS A 143 -16.49 12.16 -8.09
N GLY A 144 -15.78 12.81 -9.01
CA GLY A 144 -15.59 14.26 -9.01
C GLY A 144 -14.57 14.80 -8.00
N LYS A 145 -13.88 13.93 -7.25
CA LYS A 145 -12.77 14.32 -6.37
C LYS A 145 -11.43 14.08 -7.04
N THR A 146 -10.44 14.87 -6.63
CA THR A 146 -9.04 14.70 -7.06
C THR A 146 -8.33 13.78 -6.08
N ILE A 147 -7.56 12.81 -6.62
CA ILE A 147 -6.59 12.01 -5.89
C ILE A 147 -5.21 12.52 -6.30
N THR A 148 -4.41 12.95 -5.32
CA THR A 148 -3.08 13.49 -5.60
C THR A 148 -2.01 12.48 -5.18
N PHE A 149 -1.04 12.25 -6.06
CA PHE A 149 0.13 11.42 -5.81
C PHE A 149 1.37 12.30 -5.72
N THR A 150 2.09 12.22 -4.60
CA THR A 150 3.39 12.85 -4.41
C THR A 150 4.46 11.79 -4.41
N PHE A 151 5.26 11.75 -5.47
CA PHE A 151 6.38 10.82 -5.62
C PHE A 151 7.63 11.42 -4.96
N GLY A 152 8.22 10.70 -4.02
CA GLY A 152 9.53 11.04 -3.48
C GLY A 152 10.66 10.50 -4.37
N LYS A 153 11.90 10.85 -4.04
CA LYS A 153 13.08 10.33 -4.73
C LYS A 153 13.24 8.83 -4.47
N PRO A 154 13.71 8.05 -5.46
CA PRO A 154 14.04 6.64 -5.25
C PRO A 154 15.02 6.48 -4.09
N ILE A 155 14.77 5.47 -3.26
CA ILE A 155 15.59 5.11 -2.12
C ILE A 155 16.29 3.80 -2.47
N GLU A 156 17.62 3.84 -2.55
CA GLU A 156 18.41 2.65 -2.86
C GLU A 156 18.29 1.60 -1.75
N SER A 157 18.30 0.33 -2.14
CA SER A 157 18.19 -0.80 -1.20
C SER A 157 19.28 -0.81 -0.13
N THR A 158 20.46 -0.26 -0.43
CA THR A 158 21.60 -0.12 0.47
C THR A 158 21.33 0.78 1.68
N LYS A 159 20.28 1.62 1.61
CA LYS A 159 19.83 2.44 2.75
C LYS A 159 19.20 1.60 3.87
N PHE A 160 18.68 0.43 3.53
CA PHE A 160 18.04 -0.48 4.48
C PHE A 160 19.07 -1.49 5.02
N ASP A 161 20.05 -0.98 5.72
CA ASP A 161 21.18 -1.74 6.26
C ASP A 161 20.83 -2.56 7.52
N LYS A 162 21.84 -3.19 8.12
CA LYS A 162 21.69 -4.01 9.32
C LYS A 162 21.56 -3.21 10.63
N SER A 163 21.59 -1.88 10.61
CA SER A 163 21.43 -1.03 11.80
C SER A 163 20.01 -1.19 12.41
N LYS A 164 19.04 -1.57 11.58
CA LYS A 164 17.65 -1.82 12.00
C LYS A 164 17.12 -3.07 11.31
N ASN A 165 16.15 -3.73 11.95
CA ASN A 165 15.45 -4.82 11.28
C ASN A 165 14.48 -4.28 10.21
N ALA A 166 14.06 -5.14 9.27
CA ALA A 166 13.21 -4.76 8.16
C ALA A 166 11.84 -4.18 8.59
N TYR A 167 11.32 -4.59 9.75
CA TYR A 167 10.07 -4.03 10.27
C TYR A 167 10.26 -2.56 10.71
N ASN A 168 11.33 -2.27 11.43
CA ASN A 168 11.65 -0.89 11.86
C ASN A 168 11.89 0.02 10.65
N TRP A 169 12.61 -0.47 9.64
CA TRP A 169 12.78 0.25 8.37
C TRP A 169 11.44 0.55 7.70
N ALA A 170 10.51 -0.40 7.69
CA ALA A 170 9.19 -0.18 7.12
C ALA A 170 8.41 0.93 7.86
N GLN A 171 8.51 1.01 9.21
CA GLN A 171 7.85 2.08 9.97
C GLN A 171 8.52 3.45 9.75
N ILE A 172 9.85 3.50 9.64
CA ILE A 172 10.58 4.74 9.32
C ILE A 172 10.17 5.24 7.94
N LEU A 173 10.14 4.37 6.93
CA LEU A 173 9.71 4.73 5.59
C LEU A 173 8.24 5.17 5.55
N LYS A 174 7.37 4.52 6.32
CA LYS A 174 5.99 4.98 6.50
C LYS A 174 5.94 6.43 6.98
N ASN A 175 6.68 6.76 8.05
CA ASN A 175 6.68 8.11 8.60
C ASN A 175 7.21 9.13 7.57
N PHE A 176 8.27 8.78 6.86
CA PHE A 176 8.83 9.61 5.79
C PHE A 176 7.81 9.89 4.67
N ILE A 177 7.00 8.89 4.27
CA ILE A 177 5.98 9.12 3.24
C ILE A 177 4.92 10.12 3.74
N TYR A 178 4.56 10.12 5.02
CA TYR A 178 3.66 11.14 5.56
C TYR A 178 4.31 12.53 5.64
N GLU A 179 5.63 12.63 5.74
CA GLU A 179 6.37 13.90 5.64
C GLU A 179 6.28 14.50 4.23
N LEU A 180 6.24 13.66 3.17
CA LEU A 180 6.08 14.11 1.78
C LEU A 180 4.79 14.91 1.55
N LYS A 181 3.78 14.76 2.42
CA LYS A 181 2.57 15.57 2.39
C LYS A 181 2.87 17.07 2.50
N ASP A 182 3.71 17.41 3.46
CA ASP A 182 4.00 18.81 3.81
C ASP A 182 5.29 19.30 3.16
N ASN A 183 6.25 18.39 2.89
CA ASN A 183 7.52 18.67 2.24
C ASN A 183 7.77 17.74 1.06
N LYS A 184 7.29 18.13 -0.13
CA LYS A 184 7.44 17.33 -1.37
C LYS A 184 8.88 17.12 -1.82
N GLN A 185 9.84 17.89 -1.28
CA GLN A 185 11.27 17.79 -1.58
C GLN A 185 12.05 17.05 -0.49
N ALA A 186 11.37 16.48 0.51
CA ALA A 186 12.03 15.71 1.56
C ALA A 186 12.90 14.60 0.96
N ILE A 187 14.04 14.37 1.57
CA ILE A 187 14.98 13.31 1.19
C ILE A 187 15.02 12.31 2.34
N PHE A 188 14.85 11.02 2.01
CA PHE A 188 14.94 9.97 3.01
C PHE A 188 16.34 9.94 3.62
N SER A 189 16.42 10.21 4.92
CA SER A 189 17.63 10.12 5.73
C SER A 189 17.42 9.13 6.88
N ASN A 190 18.51 8.52 7.33
CA ASN A 190 18.48 7.54 8.43
C ASN A 190 18.23 8.23 9.76
#